data_962b9d23a26d223bdaca1fcd54dccaba
#
_entry.id   962b9d23a26d223bdaca1fcd54dccaba
#
_cell.length_a   1.000
_cell.length_b   1.000
_cell.length_c   1.000
_cell.angle_alpha   90.00
_cell.angle_beta   90.00
_cell.angle_gamma   90.00
#
_symmetry.space_group_name_H-M   'P 1'
#
loop_
_entity.id
_entity.type
_entity.pdbx_description
1 polymer ?
#
loop_
_entity_poly.entity_id
_entity_poly.type
_entity_poly.pdbx_seq_one_letter_code
_entity_poly.pdbx_strand_id
1 'polypeptide(L)'
;MSDLPKAYDPSLVEEKWQSRWIEEGCFKADPASEKPAYSVVIPPPNVTGVLHLGHVLNNTIQDILVRRARQKGYEALWLPGTDHAGIATQVRVEKDLKQTTGKSRHDLGREAFLEKVWEWKEKHGGIIINQLHKLGCSCDWDRERFTMDEEYTKAVGQVFIDLFREGLIYRGRRMVNWCPVSLTALSDEEVIMTEQKSKLYTVLYKLEDGSGALHVATTRPETIMADVAVAVNPKDPRYAHLIGKNVMRPLNAAPIPIIGDEYVEIEFGTGALKITPAHDKADFEIGRKFNLEIIDILTPDGHINLSLIHI
;
A
#
# COMPACT_ATOMS: atom_id res chain seq x y z
N MET A 1 33.19 -22.78 -47.62
CA MET A 1 31.98 -22.74 -46.74
C MET A 1 32.52 -22.91 -45.33
N SER A 2 32.30 -21.93 -44.45
CA SER A 2 32.67 -22.11 -43.02
C SER A 2 31.76 -23.15 -42.43
N ASP A 3 32.33 -24.24 -41.90
CA ASP A 3 31.59 -25.23 -41.16
C ASP A 3 30.93 -24.55 -39.92
N LEU A 4 29.62 -24.37 -39.98
CA LEU A 4 28.88 -23.91 -38.82
C LEU A 4 28.99 -24.96 -37.70
N PRO A 5 29.20 -24.55 -36.45
CA PRO A 5 29.22 -25.48 -35.31
C PRO A 5 27.88 -26.21 -35.20
N LYS A 6 27.92 -27.49 -34.80
CA LYS A 6 26.72 -28.32 -34.70
C LYS A 6 25.70 -27.83 -33.65
N ALA A 7 26.16 -27.05 -32.67
CA ALA A 7 25.32 -26.47 -31.63
C ALA A 7 25.57 -24.95 -31.55
N TYR A 8 24.51 -24.20 -31.28
CA TYR A 8 24.60 -22.78 -30.99
C TYR A 8 25.24 -22.56 -29.62
N ASP A 9 26.30 -21.76 -29.57
CA ASP A 9 26.90 -21.32 -28.31
C ASP A 9 26.62 -19.83 -28.11
N PRO A 10 25.72 -19.47 -27.16
CA PRO A 10 25.34 -18.10 -26.92
C PRO A 10 26.51 -17.22 -26.47
N SER A 11 27.47 -17.79 -25.73
CA SER A 11 28.62 -17.04 -25.21
C SER A 11 29.51 -16.43 -26.30
N LEU A 12 29.50 -16.99 -27.50
CA LEU A 12 30.31 -16.52 -28.64
C LEU A 12 29.64 -15.36 -29.39
N VAL A 13 28.36 -15.12 -29.22
CA VAL A 13 27.60 -14.24 -30.09
C VAL A 13 26.80 -13.17 -29.36
N GLU A 14 26.29 -13.44 -28.14
CA GLU A 14 25.37 -12.55 -27.46
C GLU A 14 25.99 -11.19 -27.13
N GLU A 15 27.14 -11.18 -26.49
CA GLU A 15 27.83 -9.95 -26.10
C GLU A 15 28.19 -9.07 -27.33
N LYS A 16 28.67 -9.71 -28.41
CA LYS A 16 29.00 -9.02 -29.66
C LYS A 16 27.79 -8.32 -30.28
N TRP A 17 26.65 -9.04 -30.38
CA TRP A 17 25.48 -8.48 -31.04
C TRP A 17 24.79 -7.43 -30.17
N GLN A 18 24.78 -7.61 -28.88
CA GLN A 18 24.21 -6.64 -27.96
C GLN A 18 24.98 -5.33 -28.01
N SER A 19 26.30 -5.36 -27.89
CA SER A 19 27.16 -4.16 -28.00
C SER A 19 26.89 -3.44 -29.32
N ARG A 20 26.86 -4.17 -30.42
CA ARG A 20 26.61 -3.61 -31.74
C ARG A 20 25.24 -2.92 -31.85
N TRP A 21 24.17 -3.54 -31.34
CA TRP A 21 22.83 -2.93 -31.39
C TRP A 21 22.73 -1.63 -30.58
N ILE A 22 23.47 -1.55 -29.48
CA ILE A 22 23.54 -0.34 -28.66
C ILE A 22 24.35 0.74 -29.38
N GLU A 23 25.54 0.42 -29.86
CA GLU A 23 26.44 1.34 -30.59
C GLU A 23 25.77 1.91 -31.85
N GLU A 24 25.09 1.09 -32.62
CA GLU A 24 24.36 1.50 -33.82
C GLU A 24 23.01 2.19 -33.53
N GLY A 25 22.59 2.28 -32.24
CA GLY A 25 21.34 2.91 -31.83
C GLY A 25 20.07 2.21 -32.36
N CYS A 26 20.13 0.87 -32.59
CA CYS A 26 19.07 0.11 -33.24
C CYS A 26 17.71 0.19 -32.53
N PHE A 27 17.70 0.57 -31.25
CA PHE A 27 16.49 0.59 -30.41
C PHE A 27 16.04 1.99 -30.03
N LYS A 28 16.74 3.02 -30.47
CA LYS A 28 16.39 4.42 -30.23
C LYS A 28 15.11 4.78 -31.00
N ALA A 29 14.21 5.49 -30.31
CA ALA A 29 13.01 6.03 -30.92
C ALA A 29 13.20 7.52 -31.24
N ASP A 30 12.79 7.93 -32.45
CA ASP A 30 12.83 9.31 -32.87
C ASP A 30 11.48 9.99 -32.65
N PRO A 31 11.37 10.98 -31.71
CA PRO A 31 10.12 11.69 -31.46
C PRO A 31 9.67 12.56 -32.64
N ALA A 32 10.56 12.87 -33.61
CA ALA A 32 10.23 13.63 -34.79
C ALA A 32 9.81 12.74 -35.97
N SER A 33 9.77 11.42 -35.79
CA SER A 33 9.39 10.47 -36.84
C SER A 33 7.93 10.64 -37.25
N GLU A 34 7.66 10.61 -38.56
CA GLU A 34 6.31 10.61 -39.14
C GLU A 34 5.66 9.21 -39.17
N LYS A 35 6.41 8.17 -38.78
CA LYS A 35 5.88 6.80 -38.70
C LYS A 35 4.82 6.69 -37.61
N PRO A 36 3.86 5.74 -37.75
CA PRO A 36 2.92 5.45 -36.68
C PRO A 36 3.66 5.06 -35.39
N ALA A 37 3.32 5.67 -34.26
CA ALA A 37 3.97 5.41 -32.99
C ALA A 37 3.51 4.10 -32.36
N TYR A 38 4.43 3.37 -31.72
CA TYR A 38 4.17 2.21 -30.89
C TYR A 38 4.98 2.31 -29.61
N SER A 39 4.36 2.68 -28.50
CA SER A 39 5.07 2.90 -27.24
C SER A 39 4.69 1.87 -26.21
N VAL A 40 5.69 1.32 -25.53
CA VAL A 40 5.57 0.39 -24.42
C VAL A 40 6.43 0.89 -23.28
N VAL A 41 5.89 0.89 -22.07
CA VAL A 41 6.65 1.14 -20.83
C VAL A 41 6.90 -0.21 -20.18
N ILE A 42 8.16 -0.51 -19.85
CA ILE A 42 8.47 -1.72 -19.08
C ILE A 42 7.76 -1.63 -17.71
N PRO A 43 7.13 -2.70 -17.18
CA PRO A 43 6.83 -2.75 -15.77
C PRO A 43 8.14 -2.69 -14.99
N PRO A 44 8.44 -1.55 -14.33
CA PRO A 44 9.79 -1.34 -13.81
C PRO A 44 10.08 -2.31 -12.67
N PRO A 45 11.12 -3.17 -12.78
CA PRO A 45 11.46 -4.09 -11.70
C PRO A 45 11.85 -3.35 -10.43
N ASN A 46 11.40 -3.89 -9.30
CA ASN A 46 11.75 -3.39 -7.97
C ASN A 46 13.24 -3.62 -7.68
N VAL A 47 13.93 -2.62 -7.14
CA VAL A 47 15.36 -2.72 -6.75
C VAL A 47 15.57 -3.55 -5.47
N THR A 48 14.75 -4.56 -5.26
CA THR A 48 14.80 -5.45 -4.08
C THR A 48 15.75 -6.64 -4.23
N GLY A 49 16.24 -6.90 -5.44
CA GLY A 49 17.12 -8.03 -5.72
C GLY A 49 17.46 -8.19 -7.20
N VAL A 50 17.45 -9.44 -7.68
CA VAL A 50 17.73 -9.82 -9.07
C VAL A 50 16.45 -10.21 -9.80
N LEU A 51 16.49 -10.21 -11.13
CA LEU A 51 15.37 -10.68 -11.95
C LEU A 51 15.13 -12.18 -11.74
N HIS A 52 13.88 -12.60 -11.85
CA HIS A 52 13.45 -14.00 -11.83
C HIS A 52 12.68 -14.37 -13.10
N LEU A 53 12.34 -15.64 -13.28
CA LEU A 53 11.68 -16.14 -14.49
C LEU A 53 10.39 -15.40 -14.88
N GLY A 54 9.63 -14.89 -13.91
CA GLY A 54 8.46 -14.05 -14.19
C GLY A 54 8.81 -12.75 -14.91
N HIS A 55 9.91 -12.10 -14.53
CA HIS A 55 10.42 -10.92 -15.23
C HIS A 55 10.88 -11.29 -16.65
N VAL A 56 11.59 -12.43 -16.80
CA VAL A 56 12.04 -12.91 -18.11
C VAL A 56 10.85 -13.11 -19.05
N LEU A 57 9.82 -13.84 -18.61
CA LEU A 57 8.62 -14.09 -19.41
C LEU A 57 7.92 -12.77 -19.81
N ASN A 58 7.68 -11.88 -18.86
CA ASN A 58 7.05 -10.60 -19.09
C ASN A 58 7.81 -9.78 -20.15
N ASN A 59 9.12 -9.61 -19.94
CA ASN A 59 9.95 -8.81 -20.84
C ASN A 59 10.11 -9.45 -22.22
N THR A 60 10.18 -10.77 -22.31
CA THR A 60 10.24 -11.48 -23.59
C THR A 60 9.00 -11.23 -24.42
N ILE A 61 7.80 -11.27 -23.84
CA ILE A 61 6.55 -11.00 -24.54
C ILE A 61 6.54 -9.56 -25.07
N GLN A 62 6.94 -8.59 -24.26
CA GLN A 62 7.02 -7.19 -24.68
C GLN A 62 8.04 -7.00 -25.77
N ASP A 63 9.24 -7.61 -25.68
CA ASP A 63 10.29 -7.51 -26.68
C ASP A 63 9.85 -8.05 -28.04
N ILE A 64 9.15 -9.19 -28.05
CA ILE A 64 8.56 -9.76 -29.28
C ILE A 64 7.61 -8.76 -29.94
N LEU A 65 6.72 -8.14 -29.19
CA LEU A 65 5.74 -7.17 -29.68
C LEU A 65 6.40 -5.92 -30.22
N VAL A 66 7.38 -5.38 -29.51
CA VAL A 66 8.14 -4.17 -29.91
C VAL A 66 8.98 -4.44 -31.17
N ARG A 67 9.67 -5.57 -31.24
CA ARG A 67 10.43 -5.97 -32.45
C ARG A 67 9.51 -6.16 -33.64
N ARG A 68 8.35 -6.79 -33.44
CA ARG A 68 7.34 -6.92 -34.49
C ARG A 68 6.82 -5.57 -34.97
N ALA A 69 6.59 -4.62 -34.06
CA ALA A 69 6.17 -3.26 -34.43
C ALA A 69 7.24 -2.57 -35.31
N ARG A 70 8.53 -2.64 -34.94
CA ARG A 70 9.64 -2.12 -35.76
C ARG A 70 9.67 -2.74 -37.15
N GLN A 71 9.51 -4.08 -37.24
CA GLN A 71 9.47 -4.79 -38.53
C GLN A 71 8.29 -4.37 -39.42
N LYS A 72 7.19 -3.91 -38.83
CA LYS A 72 6.02 -3.38 -39.52
C LYS A 72 6.12 -1.91 -39.89
N GLY A 73 7.24 -1.26 -39.61
CA GLY A 73 7.50 0.14 -39.95
C GLY A 73 6.99 1.16 -38.94
N TYR A 74 6.62 0.72 -37.72
CA TYR A 74 6.29 1.66 -36.64
C TYR A 74 7.54 2.30 -36.04
N GLU A 75 7.41 3.54 -35.57
CA GLU A 75 8.36 4.12 -34.65
C GLU A 75 8.10 3.56 -33.25
N ALA A 76 8.97 2.66 -32.81
CA ALA A 76 8.69 1.87 -31.60
C ALA A 76 9.62 2.29 -30.45
N LEU A 77 9.01 2.82 -29.40
CA LEU A 77 9.64 3.10 -28.11
C LEU A 77 9.33 1.98 -27.12
N TRP A 78 10.34 1.35 -26.56
CA TRP A 78 10.22 0.56 -25.34
C TRP A 78 11.06 1.22 -24.25
N LEU A 79 10.38 1.87 -23.30
CA LEU A 79 10.99 2.65 -22.23
C LEU A 79 11.44 1.75 -21.08
N PRO A 80 12.76 1.65 -20.80
CA PRO A 80 13.27 0.89 -19.66
C PRO A 80 13.24 1.70 -18.37
N GLY A 81 13.31 1.00 -17.24
CA GLY A 81 13.43 1.63 -15.93
C GLY A 81 13.41 0.66 -14.77
N THR A 82 13.63 1.20 -13.58
CA THR A 82 13.56 0.46 -12.30
C THR A 82 12.69 1.21 -11.28
N ASP A 83 12.08 0.44 -10.37
CA ASP A 83 11.21 0.98 -9.33
C ASP A 83 11.92 0.97 -7.97
N HIS A 84 11.77 2.07 -7.22
CA HIS A 84 12.27 2.21 -5.85
C HIS A 84 11.55 1.28 -4.85
N ALA A 85 10.35 0.81 -5.15
CA ALA A 85 9.54 -0.13 -4.37
C ALA A 85 9.35 0.22 -2.88
N GLY A 86 9.72 1.42 -2.45
CA GLY A 86 9.49 1.98 -1.12
C GLY A 86 9.74 1.01 0.05
N ILE A 87 8.67 0.59 0.73
CA ILE A 87 8.73 -0.27 1.91
C ILE A 87 9.49 -1.59 1.66
N ALA A 88 9.24 -2.25 0.53
CA ALA A 88 9.87 -3.53 0.22
C ALA A 88 11.40 -3.43 0.15
N THR A 89 11.92 -2.36 -0.46
CA THR A 89 13.36 -2.08 -0.51
C THR A 89 13.93 -1.77 0.89
N GLN A 90 13.23 -0.94 1.67
CA GLN A 90 13.65 -0.61 3.03
C GLN A 90 13.70 -1.86 3.93
N VAL A 91 12.68 -2.72 3.88
CA VAL A 91 12.66 -3.98 4.64
C VAL A 91 13.82 -4.88 4.23
N ARG A 92 14.16 -4.93 2.94
CA ARG A 92 15.29 -5.71 2.45
C ARG A 92 16.62 -5.20 2.98
N VAL A 93 16.82 -3.88 2.93
CA VAL A 93 18.03 -3.22 3.45
C VAL A 93 18.12 -3.37 4.97
N GLU A 94 17.01 -3.24 5.70
CA GLU A 94 16.99 -3.43 7.16
C GLU A 94 17.34 -4.88 7.54
N LYS A 95 16.86 -5.86 6.78
CA LYS A 95 17.22 -7.27 6.99
C LYS A 95 18.71 -7.49 6.78
N ASP A 96 19.29 -6.94 5.72
CA ASP A 96 20.73 -7.02 5.44
C ASP A 96 21.54 -6.32 6.55
N LEU A 97 21.13 -5.11 6.95
CA LEU A 97 21.73 -4.37 8.05
C LEU A 97 21.74 -5.17 9.35
N LYS A 98 20.61 -5.78 9.69
CA LYS A 98 20.49 -6.59 10.90
C LYS A 98 21.37 -7.84 10.86
N GLN A 99 21.50 -8.47 9.69
CA GLN A 99 22.37 -9.62 9.50
C GLN A 99 23.87 -9.28 9.59
N THR A 100 24.26 -8.12 9.07
CA THR A 100 25.67 -7.71 8.97
C THR A 100 26.17 -6.97 10.21
N THR A 101 25.32 -6.18 10.86
CA THR A 101 25.71 -5.29 11.98
C THR A 101 24.96 -5.55 13.28
N GLY A 102 23.88 -6.33 13.27
CA GLY A 102 22.98 -6.51 14.40
C GLY A 102 22.05 -5.32 14.71
N LYS A 103 22.16 -4.22 13.94
CA LYS A 103 21.40 -2.98 14.17
C LYS A 103 20.10 -2.94 13.35
N SER A 104 19.13 -2.22 13.88
CA SER A 104 17.89 -1.85 13.16
C SER A 104 18.01 -0.47 12.52
N ARG A 105 17.04 -0.12 11.66
CA ARG A 105 16.93 1.24 11.10
C ARG A 105 16.77 2.33 12.18
N HIS A 106 16.13 1.99 13.29
CA HIS A 106 15.93 2.92 14.41
C HIS A 106 17.23 3.19 15.16
N ASP A 107 18.14 2.20 15.24
CA ASP A 107 19.45 2.37 15.86
C ASP A 107 20.39 3.25 15.01
N LEU A 108 20.22 3.25 13.68
CA LEU A 108 21.00 4.09 12.77
C LEU A 108 20.47 5.52 12.69
N GLY A 109 19.17 5.71 12.80
CA GLY A 109 18.49 6.94 12.46
C GLY A 109 18.25 7.11 10.95
N ARG A 110 17.41 8.09 10.60
CA ARG A 110 16.87 8.25 9.23
C ARG A 110 17.97 8.48 8.18
N GLU A 111 18.87 9.40 8.42
CA GLU A 111 19.86 9.83 7.42
C GLU A 111 20.81 8.69 7.06
N ALA A 112 21.45 8.08 8.06
CA ALA A 112 22.38 6.97 7.84
C ALA A 112 21.68 5.73 7.25
N PHE A 113 20.40 5.50 7.57
CA PHE A 113 19.65 4.43 6.95
C PHE A 113 19.35 4.72 5.48
N LEU A 114 19.00 5.96 5.12
CA LEU A 114 18.77 6.35 3.72
C LEU A 114 20.04 6.20 2.88
N GLU A 115 21.22 6.52 3.41
CA GLU A 115 22.50 6.26 2.71
C GLU A 115 22.63 4.77 2.35
N LYS A 116 22.30 3.87 3.28
CA LYS A 116 22.30 2.42 3.01
C LYS A 116 21.28 1.98 1.96
N VAL A 117 20.11 2.62 1.93
CA VAL A 117 19.08 2.37 0.91
C VAL A 117 19.56 2.82 -0.46
N TRP A 118 20.23 3.98 -0.57
CA TRP A 118 20.81 4.45 -1.83
C TRP A 118 21.97 3.58 -2.30
N GLU A 119 22.88 3.15 -1.42
CA GLU A 119 23.94 2.17 -1.75
C GLU A 119 23.34 0.87 -2.30
N TRP A 120 22.27 0.39 -1.67
CA TRP A 120 21.54 -0.79 -2.13
C TRP A 120 20.94 -0.60 -3.53
N LYS A 121 20.28 0.55 -3.76
CA LYS A 121 19.68 0.92 -5.06
C LYS A 121 20.73 0.95 -6.16
N GLU A 122 21.87 1.58 -5.93
CA GLU A 122 22.95 1.65 -6.94
C GLU A 122 23.44 0.24 -7.30
N LYS A 123 23.70 -0.59 -6.31
CA LYS A 123 24.17 -1.96 -6.52
C LYS A 123 23.14 -2.81 -7.27
N HIS A 124 21.89 -2.86 -6.83
CA HIS A 124 20.89 -3.78 -7.37
C HIS A 124 20.22 -3.25 -8.64
N GLY A 125 20.04 -1.95 -8.77
CA GLY A 125 19.60 -1.32 -10.02
C GLY A 125 20.53 -1.64 -11.17
N GLY A 126 21.85 -1.49 -10.99
CA GLY A 126 22.85 -1.86 -12.00
C GLY A 126 22.81 -3.35 -12.37
N ILE A 127 22.60 -4.25 -11.42
CA ILE A 127 22.44 -5.69 -11.69
C ILE A 127 21.20 -5.95 -12.56
N ILE A 128 20.06 -5.35 -12.24
CA ILE A 128 18.80 -5.51 -12.98
C ILE A 128 18.96 -5.05 -14.43
N ILE A 129 19.51 -3.86 -14.64
CA ILE A 129 19.74 -3.32 -15.98
C ILE A 129 20.69 -4.21 -16.78
N ASN A 130 21.78 -4.67 -16.18
CA ASN A 130 22.69 -5.61 -16.83
C ASN A 130 22.01 -6.95 -17.17
N GLN A 131 21.10 -7.45 -16.35
CA GLN A 131 20.34 -8.65 -16.66
C GLN A 131 19.36 -8.44 -17.83
N LEU A 132 18.70 -7.28 -17.92
CA LEU A 132 17.85 -6.92 -19.06
C LEU A 132 18.68 -6.80 -20.36
N HIS A 133 19.87 -6.23 -20.27
CA HIS A 133 20.82 -6.21 -21.39
C HIS A 133 21.16 -7.63 -21.84
N LYS A 134 21.54 -8.53 -20.93
CA LYS A 134 21.88 -9.92 -21.25
C LYS A 134 20.70 -10.72 -21.83
N LEU A 135 19.46 -10.37 -21.46
CA LEU A 135 18.27 -10.93 -22.10
C LEU A 135 18.07 -10.44 -23.55
N GLY A 136 18.84 -9.44 -23.98
CA GLY A 136 18.71 -8.85 -25.30
C GLY A 136 17.48 -7.98 -25.47
N CYS A 137 16.94 -7.43 -24.38
CA CYS A 137 15.78 -6.54 -24.42
C CYS A 137 16.03 -5.32 -25.32
N SER A 138 15.17 -5.09 -26.30
CA SER A 138 15.30 -4.03 -27.29
C SER A 138 14.74 -2.69 -26.82
N CYS A 139 15.12 -2.30 -25.60
CA CYS A 139 14.74 -1.03 -24.99
C CYS A 139 15.52 0.17 -25.56
N ASP A 140 14.94 1.35 -25.50
CA ASP A 140 15.66 2.62 -25.72
C ASP A 140 16.44 3.00 -24.45
N TRP A 141 17.66 2.49 -24.35
CA TRP A 141 18.50 2.57 -23.16
C TRP A 141 18.95 4.00 -22.81
N ASP A 142 18.96 4.92 -23.77
CA ASP A 142 19.26 6.33 -23.51
C ASP A 142 18.15 7.03 -22.71
N ARG A 143 16.97 6.40 -22.62
CA ARG A 143 15.80 6.90 -21.90
C ARG A 143 15.50 6.12 -20.62
N GLU A 144 16.48 5.38 -20.08
CA GLU A 144 16.31 4.69 -18.80
C GLU A 144 15.83 5.66 -17.72
N ARG A 145 14.85 5.22 -16.93
CA ARG A 145 14.29 6.00 -15.82
C ARG A 145 14.29 5.20 -14.52
N PHE A 146 14.47 5.92 -13.44
CA PHE A 146 14.24 5.42 -12.08
C PHE A 146 13.07 6.21 -11.47
N THR A 147 12.15 5.53 -10.80
CA THR A 147 10.91 6.14 -10.30
C THR A 147 11.10 7.28 -9.29
N MET A 148 12.33 7.48 -8.78
CA MET A 148 12.69 8.63 -7.94
C MET A 148 13.77 9.52 -8.58
N ASP A 149 14.01 9.46 -9.90
CA ASP A 149 14.87 10.43 -10.56
C ASP A 149 14.25 11.84 -10.53
N GLU A 150 15.07 12.85 -10.74
CA GLU A 150 14.66 14.25 -10.58
C GLU A 150 13.54 14.63 -11.56
N GLU A 151 13.64 14.24 -12.82
CA GLU A 151 12.65 14.59 -13.83
C GLU A 151 11.32 13.86 -13.61
N TYR A 152 11.40 12.56 -13.25
CA TYR A 152 10.21 11.78 -12.93
C TYR A 152 9.50 12.34 -11.71
N THR A 153 10.27 12.70 -10.67
CA THR A 153 9.74 13.33 -9.45
C THR A 153 9.04 14.66 -9.74
N LYS A 154 9.61 15.50 -10.64
CA LYS A 154 8.97 16.75 -11.09
C LYS A 154 7.64 16.47 -11.80
N ALA A 155 7.61 15.48 -12.69
CA ALA A 155 6.39 15.12 -13.43
C ALA A 155 5.27 14.63 -12.48
N VAL A 156 5.62 13.74 -11.53
CA VAL A 156 4.67 13.25 -10.51
C VAL A 156 4.18 14.40 -9.64
N GLY A 157 5.07 15.30 -9.21
CA GLY A 157 4.71 16.49 -8.44
C GLY A 157 3.76 17.42 -9.19
N GLN A 158 3.96 17.61 -10.49
CA GLN A 158 3.07 18.44 -11.32
C GLN A 158 1.66 17.83 -11.39
N VAL A 159 1.55 16.52 -11.66
CA VAL A 159 0.26 15.82 -11.69
C VAL A 159 -0.45 15.91 -10.34
N PHE A 160 0.28 15.76 -9.23
CA PHE A 160 -0.30 15.92 -7.89
C PHE A 160 -0.89 17.33 -7.68
N ILE A 161 -0.15 18.37 -8.09
CA ILE A 161 -0.59 19.76 -7.97
C ILE A 161 -1.84 20.01 -8.80
N ASP A 162 -1.88 19.51 -10.04
CA ASP A 162 -3.02 19.72 -10.94
C ASP A 162 -4.28 19.03 -10.40
N LEU A 163 -4.18 17.78 -9.95
CA LEU A 163 -5.28 17.05 -9.31
C LEU A 163 -5.75 17.73 -7.99
N PHE A 164 -4.83 18.31 -7.22
CA PHE A 164 -5.17 19.07 -6.03
C PHE A 164 -5.96 20.35 -6.39
N ARG A 165 -5.54 21.08 -7.45
CA ARG A 165 -6.24 22.27 -7.93
C ARG A 165 -7.63 21.97 -8.48
N GLU A 166 -7.81 20.81 -9.08
CA GLU A 166 -9.11 20.30 -9.55
C GLU A 166 -10.01 19.80 -8.40
N GLY A 167 -9.51 19.76 -7.16
CA GLY A 167 -10.25 19.28 -5.99
C GLY A 167 -10.38 17.76 -5.90
N LEU A 168 -9.68 17.01 -6.75
CA LEU A 168 -9.68 15.54 -6.75
C LEU A 168 -8.81 14.95 -5.64
N ILE A 169 -7.78 15.68 -5.22
CA ILE A 169 -6.93 15.33 -4.08
C ILE A 169 -7.25 16.27 -2.92
N TYR A 170 -7.51 15.72 -1.76
CA TYR A 170 -7.76 16.47 -0.54
C TYR A 170 -7.14 15.75 0.68
N ARG A 171 -6.90 16.51 1.74
CA ARG A 171 -6.43 15.94 3.01
C ARG A 171 -7.62 15.49 3.85
N GLY A 172 -7.65 14.21 4.23
CA GLY A 172 -8.72 13.65 5.04
C GLY A 172 -8.22 12.48 5.89
N ARG A 173 -9.07 12.05 6.84
CA ARG A 173 -8.84 10.83 7.62
C ARG A 173 -9.61 9.67 6.98
N ARG A 174 -8.97 8.52 6.92
CA ARG A 174 -9.59 7.26 6.48
C ARG A 174 -9.10 6.11 7.35
N MET A 175 -9.96 5.10 7.50
CA MET A 175 -9.54 3.85 8.12
C MET A 175 -8.62 3.08 7.17
N VAL A 176 -7.48 2.64 7.69
CA VAL A 176 -6.48 1.86 6.96
C VAL A 176 -6.05 0.66 7.80
N ASN A 177 -5.60 -0.40 7.15
CA ASN A 177 -4.91 -1.47 7.84
C ASN A 177 -3.54 -0.95 8.32
N TRP A 178 -3.19 -1.24 9.56
CA TRP A 178 -1.97 -0.75 10.19
C TRP A 178 -1.14 -1.89 10.76
N CYS A 179 0.17 -1.89 10.51
CA CYS A 179 1.11 -2.84 11.12
C CYS A 179 1.84 -2.19 12.29
N PRO A 180 1.59 -2.62 13.54
CA PRO A 180 2.24 -2.03 14.72
C PRO A 180 3.73 -2.39 14.83
N VAL A 181 4.19 -3.43 14.14
CA VAL A 181 5.60 -3.85 14.12
C VAL A 181 6.41 -3.01 13.13
N SER A 182 5.87 -2.81 11.92
CA SER A 182 6.54 -2.01 10.88
C SER A 182 6.24 -0.52 10.99
N LEU A 183 5.28 -0.12 11.83
CA LEU A 183 4.81 1.26 12.03
C LEU A 183 4.39 1.91 10.70
N THR A 184 3.61 1.19 9.91
CA THR A 184 3.14 1.64 8.59
C THR A 184 1.74 1.15 8.27
N ALA A 185 1.05 1.89 7.39
CA ALA A 185 -0.16 1.40 6.75
C ALA A 185 0.16 0.22 5.82
N LEU A 186 -0.83 -0.66 5.63
CA LEU A 186 -0.78 -1.79 4.71
C LEU A 186 -1.88 -1.62 3.67
N SER A 187 -1.61 -2.06 2.43
CA SER A 187 -2.66 -2.20 1.42
C SER A 187 -3.58 -3.39 1.74
N ASP A 188 -4.77 -3.41 1.16
CA ASP A 188 -5.71 -4.51 1.38
C ASP A 188 -5.15 -5.84 0.83
N GLU A 189 -4.32 -5.80 -0.22
CA GLU A 189 -3.65 -6.97 -0.82
C GLU A 189 -2.56 -7.58 0.07
N GLU A 190 -1.99 -6.79 1.00
CA GLU A 190 -0.98 -7.25 1.94
C GLU A 190 -1.58 -7.91 3.18
N VAL A 191 -2.91 -7.80 3.38
CA VAL A 191 -3.62 -8.32 4.56
C VAL A 191 -4.26 -9.66 4.25
N ILE A 192 -3.80 -10.70 4.94
CA ILE A 192 -4.37 -12.03 4.85
C ILE A 192 -5.36 -12.21 6.01
N MET A 193 -6.65 -12.27 5.68
CA MET A 193 -7.71 -12.50 6.66
C MET A 193 -7.67 -13.95 7.12
N THR A 194 -7.62 -14.14 8.44
CA THR A 194 -7.64 -15.48 9.07
C THR A 194 -8.73 -15.56 10.10
N GLU A 195 -9.43 -16.70 10.14
CA GLU A 195 -10.42 -16.96 11.17
C GLU A 195 -9.76 -17.19 12.54
N GLN A 196 -10.24 -16.48 13.55
CA GLN A 196 -9.77 -16.64 14.93
C GLN A 196 -10.95 -16.92 15.86
N LYS A 197 -10.77 -17.87 16.78
CA LYS A 197 -11.72 -18.09 17.86
C LYS A 197 -11.63 -16.92 18.85
N SER A 198 -12.73 -16.19 19.01
CA SER A 198 -12.84 -15.06 19.92
C SER A 198 -14.00 -15.31 20.92
N LYS A 199 -14.09 -14.42 21.91
CA LYS A 199 -15.20 -14.40 22.86
C LYS A 199 -16.08 -13.18 22.58
N LEU A 200 -17.38 -13.35 22.70
CA LEU A 200 -18.33 -12.26 22.67
C LEU A 200 -18.62 -11.85 24.12
N TYR A 201 -18.29 -10.63 24.48
CA TYR A 201 -18.49 -10.07 25.79
C TYR A 201 -19.77 -9.23 25.80
N THR A 202 -20.63 -9.42 26.82
CA THR A 202 -21.78 -8.55 27.02
C THR A 202 -21.47 -7.55 28.13
N VAL A 203 -21.58 -6.27 27.78
CA VAL A 203 -21.24 -5.14 28.66
C VAL A 203 -22.49 -4.30 28.91
N LEU A 204 -22.67 -3.84 30.16
CA LEU A 204 -23.82 -3.07 30.58
C LEU A 204 -23.54 -1.57 30.47
N TYR A 205 -24.34 -0.86 29.66
CA TYR A 205 -24.36 0.59 29.53
C TYR A 205 -25.62 1.13 30.24
N LYS A 206 -25.43 1.78 31.39
CA LYS A 206 -26.56 2.33 32.18
C LYS A 206 -27.11 3.56 31.45
N LEU A 207 -28.43 3.69 31.43
CA LEU A 207 -29.07 4.93 30.96
C LEU A 207 -28.69 6.09 31.89
N GLU A 208 -28.46 7.27 31.33
CA GLU A 208 -28.06 8.48 32.09
C GLU A 208 -29.18 8.88 33.10
N ASP A 209 -30.43 8.69 32.70
CA ASP A 209 -31.60 9.00 33.53
C ASP A 209 -31.85 7.96 34.67
N GLY A 210 -31.05 6.92 34.74
CA GLY A 210 -31.17 5.85 35.73
C GLY A 210 -32.34 4.89 35.49
N SER A 211 -33.12 5.02 34.43
CA SER A 211 -34.30 4.24 34.13
C SER A 211 -34.05 2.80 33.69
N GLY A 212 -32.76 2.45 33.43
CA GLY A 212 -32.40 1.11 32.99
C GLY A 212 -30.99 1.02 32.43
N ALA A 213 -30.75 0.03 31.57
CA ALA A 213 -29.45 -0.17 30.93
C ALA A 213 -29.62 -0.92 29.61
N LEU A 214 -28.67 -0.72 28.69
CA LEU A 214 -28.50 -1.51 27.47
C LEU A 214 -27.43 -2.56 27.67
N HIS A 215 -27.67 -3.76 27.17
CA HIS A 215 -26.67 -4.80 27.01
C HIS A 215 -26.05 -4.69 25.64
N VAL A 216 -24.77 -4.45 25.57
CA VAL A 216 -23.99 -4.31 24.29
C VAL A 216 -23.05 -5.48 24.17
N ALA A 217 -23.11 -6.19 23.04
CA ALA A 217 -22.23 -7.31 22.77
C ALA A 217 -21.02 -6.82 21.95
N THR A 218 -19.80 -7.19 22.36
CA THR A 218 -18.56 -6.83 21.66
C THR A 218 -17.53 -7.94 21.70
N THR A 219 -16.77 -8.11 20.64
CA THR A 219 -15.57 -8.96 20.60
C THR A 219 -14.31 -8.22 21.04
N ARG A 220 -14.36 -6.87 21.15
CA ARG A 220 -13.23 -5.98 21.44
C ARG A 220 -13.49 -5.08 22.66
N PRO A 221 -13.57 -5.66 23.87
CA PRO A 221 -13.86 -4.91 25.08
C PRO A 221 -12.77 -3.87 25.41
N GLU A 222 -11.56 -4.04 24.92
CA GLU A 222 -10.43 -3.11 25.10
C GLU A 222 -10.69 -1.72 24.50
N THR A 223 -11.62 -1.61 23.53
CA THR A 223 -11.92 -0.33 22.86
C THR A 223 -13.05 0.47 23.49
N ILE A 224 -13.70 -0.04 24.55
CA ILE A 224 -14.86 0.60 25.19
C ILE A 224 -14.57 2.04 25.64
N MET A 225 -13.35 2.33 26.05
CA MET A 225 -12.96 3.69 26.48
C MET A 225 -13.06 4.73 25.37
N ALA A 226 -13.08 4.31 24.12
CA ALA A 226 -13.21 5.17 22.93
C ALA A 226 -14.61 5.15 22.32
N ASP A 227 -15.60 4.52 22.97
CA ASP A 227 -16.96 4.53 22.46
C ASP A 227 -17.54 5.93 22.51
N VAL A 228 -18.17 6.35 21.43
CA VAL A 228 -18.74 7.69 21.27
C VAL A 228 -20.26 7.66 21.06
N ALA A 229 -20.84 6.49 20.84
CA ALA A 229 -22.28 6.25 20.78
C ALA A 229 -22.58 4.77 20.99
N VAL A 230 -23.86 4.47 21.21
CA VAL A 230 -24.43 3.12 21.05
C VAL A 230 -25.48 3.20 19.93
N ALA A 231 -25.34 2.36 18.90
CA ALA A 231 -26.32 2.28 17.82
C ALA A 231 -27.31 1.15 18.05
N VAL A 232 -28.55 1.39 17.70
CA VAL A 232 -29.64 0.40 17.70
C VAL A 232 -30.44 0.50 16.40
N ASN A 233 -31.06 -0.59 15.97
CA ASN A 233 -31.90 -0.52 14.78
C ASN A 233 -33.21 0.24 15.09
N PRO A 234 -33.60 1.27 14.30
CA PRO A 234 -34.81 2.03 14.52
C PRO A 234 -36.09 1.18 14.45
N LYS A 235 -36.03 0.00 13.82
CA LYS A 235 -37.15 -0.95 13.70
C LYS A 235 -37.17 -1.96 14.83
N ASP A 236 -36.20 -1.95 15.73
CA ASP A 236 -36.20 -2.85 16.90
C ASP A 236 -37.11 -2.31 18.01
N PRO A 237 -38.25 -2.98 18.31
CA PRO A 237 -39.18 -2.50 19.30
C PRO A 237 -38.59 -2.47 20.73
N ARG A 238 -37.51 -3.23 20.97
CA ARG A 238 -36.86 -3.27 22.28
C ARG A 238 -36.15 -1.95 22.60
N TYR A 239 -35.61 -1.27 21.57
CA TYR A 239 -34.67 -0.14 21.74
C TYR A 239 -35.08 1.14 21.01
N ALA A 240 -36.01 1.08 20.05
CA ALA A 240 -36.37 2.26 19.22
C ALA A 240 -36.79 3.47 20.09
N HIS A 241 -37.44 3.26 21.23
CA HIS A 241 -37.85 4.31 22.15
C HIS A 241 -36.72 4.96 22.95
N LEU A 242 -35.51 4.41 22.87
CA LEU A 242 -34.30 4.92 23.54
C LEU A 242 -33.46 5.82 22.63
N ILE A 243 -33.74 5.86 21.33
CA ILE A 243 -33.00 6.69 20.38
C ILE A 243 -33.12 8.15 20.79
N GLY A 244 -32.00 8.85 20.86
CA GLY A 244 -31.89 10.24 21.31
C GLY A 244 -31.65 10.40 22.81
N LYS A 245 -31.74 9.33 23.62
CA LYS A 245 -31.29 9.33 25.00
C LYS A 245 -29.79 9.07 25.09
N ASN A 246 -29.22 9.23 26.28
CA ASN A 246 -27.82 8.92 26.55
C ASN A 246 -27.67 7.66 27.42
N VAL A 247 -26.56 6.98 27.21
CA VAL A 247 -26.02 5.96 28.11
C VAL A 247 -24.71 6.42 28.69
N MET A 248 -24.37 5.92 29.86
CA MET A 248 -23.08 6.14 30.50
C MET A 248 -22.06 5.14 29.96
N ARG A 249 -21.00 5.62 29.32
CA ARG A 249 -19.90 4.79 28.85
C ARG A 249 -19.28 4.06 30.05
N PRO A 250 -19.09 2.75 30.01
CA PRO A 250 -18.41 2.03 31.06
C PRO A 250 -17.00 2.57 31.31
N LEU A 251 -16.48 2.37 32.51
CA LEU A 251 -15.15 2.73 33.00
C LEU A 251 -14.97 4.22 33.33
N ASN A 252 -15.33 5.17 32.47
CA ASN A 252 -15.12 6.61 32.71
C ASN A 252 -16.42 7.42 32.87
N ALA A 253 -17.57 6.75 32.85
CA ALA A 253 -18.88 7.34 33.09
C ALA A 253 -19.21 8.60 32.23
N ALA A 254 -18.67 8.73 31.04
CA ALA A 254 -19.02 9.80 30.12
C ALA A 254 -20.37 9.51 29.45
N PRO A 255 -21.30 10.48 29.35
CA PRO A 255 -22.54 10.29 28.61
C PRO A 255 -22.28 10.22 27.12
N ILE A 256 -22.83 9.22 26.44
CA ILE A 256 -22.76 9.03 24.99
C ILE A 256 -24.18 8.76 24.44
N PRO A 257 -24.51 9.27 23.23
CA PRO A 257 -25.86 9.16 22.68
C PRO A 257 -26.20 7.74 22.21
N ILE A 258 -27.47 7.42 22.27
CA ILE A 258 -28.08 6.27 21.58
C ILE A 258 -28.55 6.78 20.22
N ILE A 259 -28.01 6.21 19.14
CA ILE A 259 -28.33 6.58 17.75
C ILE A 259 -29.10 5.44 17.06
N GLY A 260 -29.91 5.82 16.07
CA GLY A 260 -30.63 4.86 15.24
C GLY A 260 -29.94 4.62 13.91
N ASP A 261 -29.49 3.38 13.65
CA ASP A 261 -28.92 3.01 12.36
C ASP A 261 -29.39 1.63 11.90
N GLU A 262 -29.85 1.54 10.65
CA GLU A 262 -30.31 0.27 10.06
C GLU A 262 -29.17 -0.74 9.81
N TYR A 263 -27.90 -0.33 9.92
CA TYR A 263 -26.76 -1.23 9.90
C TYR A 263 -26.78 -2.25 11.03
N VAL A 264 -27.40 -1.91 12.17
CA VAL A 264 -27.46 -2.81 13.32
C VAL A 264 -28.45 -3.94 13.05
N GLU A 265 -27.94 -5.17 13.04
CA GLU A 265 -28.78 -6.37 12.91
C GLU A 265 -29.52 -6.68 14.21
N ILE A 266 -30.85 -6.74 14.14
CA ILE A 266 -31.73 -6.92 15.31
C ILE A 266 -31.46 -8.24 16.05
N GLU A 267 -31.20 -9.30 15.30
CA GLU A 267 -31.00 -10.67 15.82
C GLU A 267 -29.55 -11.00 16.15
N PHE A 268 -28.59 -10.11 15.80
CA PHE A 268 -27.20 -10.37 16.09
C PHE A 268 -26.79 -9.86 17.47
N GLY A 269 -26.17 -10.73 18.28
CA GLY A 269 -25.76 -10.41 19.65
C GLY A 269 -26.90 -9.94 20.53
N THR A 270 -26.86 -8.69 20.97
CA THR A 270 -27.91 -8.07 21.77
C THR A 270 -28.85 -7.15 20.99
N GLY A 271 -28.54 -6.89 19.70
CA GLY A 271 -29.24 -5.87 18.90
C GLY A 271 -28.78 -4.43 19.21
N ALA A 272 -27.74 -4.26 20.01
CA ALA A 272 -27.14 -2.98 20.33
C ALA A 272 -25.62 -3.03 20.06
N LEU A 273 -25.13 -2.07 19.31
CA LEU A 273 -23.74 -1.98 18.82
C LEU A 273 -23.06 -0.75 19.44
N LYS A 274 -21.91 -0.92 20.07
CA LYS A 274 -21.05 0.20 20.46
C LYS A 274 -20.40 0.80 19.22
N ILE A 275 -20.21 2.11 19.17
CA ILE A 275 -19.61 2.82 18.05
C ILE A 275 -18.29 3.43 18.46
N THR A 276 -17.22 2.91 17.85
CA THR A 276 -15.83 3.30 18.10
C THR A 276 -15.13 3.66 16.78
N PRO A 277 -15.34 4.86 16.26
CA PRO A 277 -14.93 5.23 14.88
C PRO A 277 -13.42 5.12 14.60
N ALA A 278 -12.57 5.20 15.64
CA ALA A 278 -11.12 5.08 15.46
C ALA A 278 -10.63 3.64 15.26
N HIS A 279 -11.46 2.62 15.58
CA HIS A 279 -10.98 1.23 15.72
C HIS A 279 -11.79 0.20 14.92
N ASP A 280 -12.79 0.62 14.16
CA ASP A 280 -13.60 -0.24 13.29
C ASP A 280 -14.04 0.50 12.02
N LYS A 281 -14.01 -0.18 10.85
CA LYS A 281 -14.38 0.43 9.56
C LYS A 281 -15.86 0.78 9.48
N ALA A 282 -16.74 -0.09 9.98
CA ALA A 282 -18.19 0.16 9.97
C ALA A 282 -18.55 1.28 10.93
N ASP A 283 -17.95 1.26 12.14
CA ASP A 283 -18.14 2.31 13.13
C ASP A 283 -17.64 3.68 12.62
N PHE A 284 -16.56 3.70 11.82
CA PHE A 284 -16.06 4.92 11.20
C PHE A 284 -17.06 5.54 10.22
N GLU A 285 -17.71 4.72 9.38
CA GLU A 285 -18.74 5.21 8.44
C GLU A 285 -20.00 5.69 9.18
N ILE A 286 -20.42 4.97 10.22
CA ILE A 286 -21.51 5.42 11.11
C ILE A 286 -21.11 6.73 11.80
N GLY A 287 -19.88 6.81 12.32
CA GLY A 287 -19.34 8.02 12.94
C GLY A 287 -19.38 9.23 12.02
N ARG A 288 -19.02 9.05 10.75
CA ARG A 288 -19.12 10.12 9.71
C ARG A 288 -20.58 10.54 9.46
N LYS A 289 -21.48 9.57 9.33
CA LYS A 289 -22.92 9.81 9.10
C LYS A 289 -23.56 10.65 10.20
N PHE A 290 -23.19 10.41 11.45
CA PHE A 290 -23.72 11.09 12.62
C PHE A 290 -22.79 12.19 13.17
N ASN A 291 -21.68 12.51 12.46
CA ASN A 291 -20.67 13.49 12.87
C ASN A 291 -20.16 13.27 14.29
N LEU A 292 -19.87 12.01 14.64
CA LEU A 292 -19.36 11.61 15.95
C LEU A 292 -17.86 11.90 16.08
N GLU A 293 -17.40 12.06 17.31
CA GLU A 293 -15.97 12.23 17.62
C GLU A 293 -15.17 10.97 17.27
N ILE A 294 -13.91 11.13 16.89
CA ILE A 294 -12.97 10.04 16.64
C ILE A 294 -11.95 10.04 17.77
N ILE A 295 -12.11 9.11 18.71
CA ILE A 295 -11.22 8.96 19.86
C ILE A 295 -10.28 7.77 19.61
N ASP A 296 -8.99 8.05 19.40
CA ASP A 296 -7.96 7.03 19.23
C ASP A 296 -7.30 6.71 20.58
N ILE A 297 -7.37 5.43 20.99
CA ILE A 297 -6.80 4.95 22.26
C ILE A 297 -5.60 4.03 22.08
N LEU A 298 -5.15 3.83 20.84
CA LEU A 298 -3.99 2.99 20.56
C LEU A 298 -2.80 3.87 20.15
N THR A 299 -1.63 3.51 20.66
CA THR A 299 -0.37 4.04 20.15
C THR A 299 -0.01 3.36 18.82
N PRO A 300 0.89 3.95 18.00
CA PRO A 300 1.29 3.34 16.72
C PRO A 300 1.83 1.92 16.84
N ASP A 301 2.43 1.55 17.96
CA ASP A 301 2.92 0.21 18.27
C ASP A 301 1.85 -0.74 18.87
N GLY A 302 0.58 -0.30 18.89
CA GLY A 302 -0.57 -1.13 19.28
C GLY A 302 -0.83 -1.23 20.79
N HIS A 303 -0.14 -0.44 21.63
CA HIS A 303 -0.43 -0.37 23.05
C HIS A 303 -1.59 0.58 23.34
N ILE A 304 -2.28 0.35 24.45
CA ILE A 304 -3.32 1.27 24.92
C ILE A 304 -2.67 2.57 25.39
N ASN A 305 -3.17 3.70 24.88
CA ASN A 305 -2.73 5.02 25.32
C ASN A 305 -3.28 5.33 26.73
N LEU A 306 -2.43 5.25 27.73
CA LEU A 306 -2.79 5.45 29.14
C LEU A 306 -3.30 6.88 29.47
N SER A 307 -3.11 7.85 28.58
CA SER A 307 -3.58 9.24 28.80
C SER A 307 -5.11 9.33 28.95
N LEU A 308 -5.87 8.35 28.47
CA LEU A 308 -7.33 8.28 28.58
C LEU A 308 -7.82 7.60 29.87
N ILE A 309 -6.97 6.93 30.63
CA ILE A 309 -7.32 6.30 31.90
C ILE A 309 -7.55 7.36 33.00
N HIS A 310 -6.93 8.54 32.85
CA HIS A 310 -7.00 9.62 33.83
C HIS A 310 -8.04 10.71 33.52
N ILE A 311 -8.80 10.54 32.45
CA ILE A 311 -9.95 11.39 32.10
C ILE A 311 -11.22 10.78 32.64
#